data_9c90ca16e5c8c4e52979c171a78beb68
#
_entry.id   9c90ca16e5c8c4e52979c171a78beb68
#
_cell.length_a   1.000
_cell.length_b   1.000
_cell.length_c   1.000
_cell.angle_alpha   90.00
_cell.angle_beta   90.00
_cell.angle_gamma   90.00
#
_symmetry.space_group_name_H-M   'P 1'
#
loop_
_entity.id
_entity.type
_entity.pdbx_description
1 polymer ?
#
loop_
_entity_poly.entity_id
_entity_poly.type
_entity_poly.pdbx_seq_one_letter_code
_entity_poly.pdbx_strand_id
1 'polypeptide(L)'
;MDRPIGVGGSSGGGGGGATAAARAYSNIALVKYWGKRDAALNIPAVGSISVTLDALNTDTRVTFRSDLAEDEFWLDGRQGDATRVSRMLNLVRQRARSKLRAVVSSTNNFPTGAGLASSASGFAALAVAATGAAGLLYGKRELSILARHGSGSAARSIFGGYAEMHAGLEANGSDSYAEELLTGDDWPLSVVVAITEHGEKPINSTIGMGESAISSPFYAAWVDTAGRDLADMRAAINARDFTRLGELAEYNCLKLHALMLSTRPALIYWNAATVAAMHAVRGLRADGLPVYFTIDAGPQLKALCLPGDAPVVKAALADIPGVHEVRMSTLGPGAYRLD
;
A
#
# COMPACT_ATOMS: atom_id res chain seq x y z
N MET A 1 -16.08 -33.84 47.76
CA MET A 1 -16.98 -32.69 48.08
C MET A 1 -16.23 -31.41 47.72
N ASP A 2 -16.29 -31.06 46.46
CA ASP A 2 -15.64 -29.87 45.94
C ASP A 2 -16.70 -28.84 45.62
N ARG A 3 -16.54 -27.64 46.16
CA ARG A 3 -17.39 -26.49 45.89
C ARG A 3 -16.84 -25.74 44.67
N PRO A 4 -17.67 -25.29 43.71
CA PRO A 4 -17.24 -24.48 42.60
C PRO A 4 -17.05 -23.01 43.06
N ILE A 5 -15.95 -22.39 42.63
CA ILE A 5 -15.61 -21.01 42.86
C ILE A 5 -16.44 -20.16 41.92
N GLY A 6 -17.23 -19.26 42.49
CA GLY A 6 -18.09 -18.33 41.78
C GLY A 6 -17.24 -17.27 41.03
N VAL A 7 -17.53 -17.10 39.74
CA VAL A 7 -17.01 -16.04 38.89
C VAL A 7 -17.88 -14.83 39.16
N GLY A 8 -17.30 -13.82 39.87
CA GLY A 8 -17.92 -12.53 40.11
C GLY A 8 -17.93 -11.71 38.83
N GLY A 9 -19.10 -11.55 38.21
CA GLY A 9 -19.33 -10.61 37.14
C GLY A 9 -19.34 -9.17 37.68
N SER A 10 -18.35 -8.35 37.38
CA SER A 10 -18.41 -6.91 37.56
C SER A 10 -19.04 -6.27 36.34
N SER A 11 -20.34 -5.97 36.42
CA SER A 11 -21.06 -5.10 35.51
C SER A 11 -20.68 -3.64 35.79
N GLY A 12 -19.63 -3.16 35.15
CA GLY A 12 -19.29 -1.75 35.07
C GLY A 12 -19.99 -1.13 33.85
N GLY A 13 -21.12 -0.47 34.06
CA GLY A 13 -21.79 0.33 33.04
C GLY A 13 -20.99 1.57 32.71
N GLY A 14 -20.42 1.59 31.54
CA GLY A 14 -19.91 2.76 30.84
C GLY A 14 -19.95 2.44 29.38
N GLY A 15 -20.59 3.28 28.54
CA GLY A 15 -20.81 3.11 27.11
C GLY A 15 -19.54 3.02 26.26
N GLY A 16 -18.55 2.26 26.69
CA GLY A 16 -17.30 1.97 26.00
C GLY A 16 -17.53 0.92 24.94
N GLY A 17 -17.66 1.35 23.69
CA GLY A 17 -17.69 0.45 22.54
C GLY A 17 -16.38 -0.34 22.40
N ALA A 18 -16.45 -1.51 21.78
CA ALA A 18 -15.31 -2.33 21.48
C ALA A 18 -14.32 -1.55 20.60
N THR A 19 -13.06 -1.47 21.04
CA THR A 19 -12.00 -0.69 20.43
C THR A 19 -10.79 -1.56 20.12
N ALA A 20 -10.13 -1.31 18.98
CA ALA A 20 -8.81 -1.84 18.68
C ALA A 20 -7.99 -0.83 17.87
N ALA A 21 -6.67 -0.93 17.97
CA ALA A 21 -5.75 -0.15 17.19
C ALA A 21 -4.78 -1.06 16.43
N ALA A 22 -4.33 -0.60 15.26
CA ALA A 22 -3.40 -1.33 14.42
C ALA A 22 -2.46 -0.39 13.69
N ARG A 23 -1.26 -0.90 13.39
CA ARG A 23 -0.28 -0.26 12.51
C ARG A 23 -0.12 -1.06 11.24
N ALA A 24 -0.01 -0.35 10.12
CA ALA A 24 0.42 -0.92 8.86
C ALA A 24 1.38 0.04 8.15
N TYR A 25 2.14 -0.50 7.22
CA TYR A 25 3.20 0.21 6.53
C TYR A 25 2.85 0.38 5.06
N SER A 26 3.34 1.48 4.46
CA SER A 26 3.23 1.69 3.01
C SER A 26 4.03 0.64 2.26
N ASN A 27 3.54 0.24 1.10
CA ASN A 27 4.27 -0.61 0.19
C ASN A 27 4.54 0.09 -1.13
N ILE A 28 5.68 -0.24 -1.75
CA ILE A 28 6.11 0.29 -3.03
C ILE A 28 6.15 -0.85 -4.04
N ALA A 29 5.35 -0.73 -5.10
CA ALA A 29 5.29 -1.76 -6.12
C ALA A 29 6.56 -1.81 -6.96
N LEU A 30 7.12 -3.02 -7.12
CA LEU A 30 8.18 -3.39 -8.05
C LEU A 30 7.58 -3.83 -9.40
N VAL A 31 6.53 -4.67 -9.36
CA VAL A 31 5.61 -4.89 -10.47
C VAL A 31 4.31 -4.18 -10.17
N LYS A 32 3.96 -3.22 -10.99
CA LYS A 32 2.92 -2.22 -10.73
C LYS A 32 1.50 -2.78 -10.76
N TYR A 33 0.66 -2.26 -9.88
CA TYR A 33 -0.79 -2.42 -9.88
C TYR A 33 -1.42 -1.27 -10.67
N TRP A 34 -2.05 -1.57 -11.82
CA TRP A 34 -2.79 -0.59 -12.60
C TRP A 34 -3.93 -1.24 -13.39
N GLY A 35 -5.13 -0.69 -13.22
CA GLY A 35 -6.34 -1.22 -13.81
C GLY A 35 -7.13 -2.12 -12.85
N LYS A 36 -8.45 -2.13 -13.05
CA LYS A 36 -9.39 -2.96 -12.29
C LYS A 36 -10.22 -3.81 -13.23
N ARG A 37 -10.32 -5.11 -12.93
CA ARG A 37 -11.27 -6.02 -13.57
C ARG A 37 -12.69 -5.79 -13.04
N ASP A 38 -12.80 -5.50 -11.73
CA ASP A 38 -14.03 -5.10 -11.07
C ASP A 38 -13.76 -3.91 -10.14
N ALA A 39 -14.44 -2.79 -10.43
CA ALA A 39 -14.25 -1.55 -9.68
C ALA A 39 -14.98 -1.56 -8.33
N ALA A 40 -16.12 -2.25 -8.22
CA ALA A 40 -16.93 -2.30 -7.00
C ALA A 40 -16.24 -3.16 -5.92
N LEU A 41 -15.63 -4.27 -6.32
CA LEU A 41 -14.89 -5.19 -5.47
C LEU A 41 -13.40 -4.87 -5.39
N ASN A 42 -12.92 -3.82 -6.09
CA ASN A 42 -11.50 -3.50 -6.22
C ASN A 42 -10.63 -4.68 -6.70
N ILE A 43 -11.19 -5.56 -7.54
CA ILE A 43 -10.44 -6.69 -8.10
C ILE A 43 -9.50 -6.13 -9.17
N PRO A 44 -8.18 -6.38 -9.07
CA PRO A 44 -7.22 -5.86 -10.04
C PRO A 44 -7.34 -6.54 -11.40
N ALA A 45 -6.99 -5.81 -12.47
CA ALA A 45 -6.86 -6.38 -13.81
C ALA A 45 -5.61 -7.24 -13.94
N VAL A 46 -4.55 -6.91 -13.18
CA VAL A 46 -3.26 -7.60 -13.18
C VAL A 46 -2.76 -7.78 -11.75
N GLY A 47 -1.97 -8.83 -11.52
CA GLY A 47 -1.25 -9.00 -10.26
C GLY A 47 -0.17 -7.94 -10.06
N SER A 48 0.45 -7.92 -8.87
CA SER A 48 1.50 -6.96 -8.56
C SER A 48 2.40 -7.46 -7.44
N ILE A 49 3.67 -7.03 -7.43
CA ILE A 49 4.65 -7.36 -6.39
C ILE A 49 5.17 -6.06 -5.79
N SER A 50 5.35 -6.02 -4.47
CA SER A 50 5.83 -4.84 -3.75
C SER A 50 6.78 -5.19 -2.63
N VAL A 51 7.49 -4.18 -2.15
CA VAL A 51 8.19 -4.20 -0.86
C VAL A 51 7.47 -3.29 0.14
N THR A 52 7.42 -3.72 1.39
CA THR A 52 6.83 -2.95 2.50
C THR A 52 7.92 -2.13 3.18
N LEU A 53 7.67 -0.84 3.43
CA LEU A 53 8.65 0.12 3.95
C LEU A 53 8.46 0.32 5.46
N ASP A 54 9.53 0.25 6.26
CA ASP A 54 9.49 0.47 7.71
C ASP A 54 9.32 1.95 8.12
N ALA A 55 9.81 2.86 7.29
CA ALA A 55 9.82 4.30 7.59
C ALA A 55 8.47 5.00 7.39
N LEU A 56 7.51 4.37 6.69
CA LEU A 56 6.24 4.99 6.30
C LEU A 56 5.07 4.17 6.85
N ASN A 57 4.45 4.62 7.93
CA ASN A 57 3.37 3.88 8.58
C ASN A 57 2.11 4.72 8.82
N THR A 58 0.99 4.00 9.00
CA THR A 58 -0.29 4.52 9.42
C THR A 58 -0.75 3.77 10.66
N ASP A 59 -1.10 4.50 11.71
CA ASP A 59 -1.78 3.98 12.89
C ASP A 59 -3.28 4.26 12.76
N THR A 60 -4.11 3.25 12.93
CA THR A 60 -5.57 3.38 12.85
C THR A 60 -6.20 2.78 14.09
N ARG A 61 -7.09 3.55 14.73
CA ARG A 61 -7.95 3.11 15.83
C ARG A 61 -9.40 3.06 15.36
N VAL A 62 -10.10 2.00 15.69
CA VAL A 62 -11.52 1.81 15.42
C VAL A 62 -12.24 1.60 16.72
N THR A 63 -13.30 2.39 16.97
CA THR A 63 -14.18 2.26 18.13
C THR A 63 -15.62 2.13 17.66
N PHE A 64 -16.24 0.96 17.85
CA PHE A 64 -17.66 0.77 17.57
C PHE A 64 -18.52 1.37 18.69
N ARG A 65 -19.56 2.12 18.33
CA ARG A 65 -20.42 2.87 19.26
C ARG A 65 -21.88 2.71 18.89
N SER A 66 -22.76 2.73 19.92
CA SER A 66 -24.22 2.61 19.76
C SER A 66 -24.95 3.96 19.62
N ASP A 67 -24.29 5.04 19.98
CA ASP A 67 -24.84 6.40 19.99
C ASP A 67 -24.60 7.17 18.68
N LEU A 68 -23.91 6.58 17.70
CA LEU A 68 -23.65 7.19 16.41
C LEU A 68 -24.73 6.85 15.38
N ALA A 69 -25.16 7.85 14.62
CA ALA A 69 -26.07 7.65 13.46
C ALA A 69 -25.33 7.13 12.23
N GLU A 70 -24.07 7.55 12.04
CA GLU A 70 -23.21 7.19 10.92
C GLU A 70 -21.76 7.02 11.35
N ASP A 71 -20.91 6.48 10.46
CA ASP A 71 -19.48 6.33 10.75
C ASP A 71 -18.78 7.67 10.64
N GLU A 72 -17.83 7.91 11.54
CA GLU A 72 -16.95 9.08 11.53
C GLU A 72 -15.53 8.68 11.16
N PHE A 73 -14.88 9.48 10.31
CA PHE A 73 -13.48 9.26 9.92
C PHE A 73 -12.65 10.52 10.19
N TRP A 74 -11.53 10.32 10.85
CA TRP A 74 -10.55 11.36 11.18
C TRP A 74 -9.17 10.94 10.65
N LEU A 75 -8.53 11.83 9.91
CA LEU A 75 -7.18 11.64 9.40
C LEU A 75 -6.28 12.80 9.83
N ASP A 76 -5.22 12.49 10.56
CA ASP A 76 -4.27 13.48 11.10
C ASP A 76 -4.97 14.60 11.88
N GLY A 77 -6.00 14.21 12.68
CA GLY A 77 -6.81 15.11 13.50
C GLY A 77 -7.87 15.93 12.75
N ARG A 78 -8.05 15.71 11.45
CA ARG A 78 -9.05 16.38 10.62
C ARG A 78 -10.15 15.41 10.21
N GLN A 79 -11.41 15.85 10.29
CA GLN A 79 -12.53 15.06 9.81
C GLN A 79 -12.47 14.92 8.30
N GLY A 80 -12.60 13.68 7.81
CA GLY A 80 -12.55 13.33 6.40
C GLY A 80 -13.83 12.65 5.91
N ASP A 81 -13.90 12.39 4.61
CA ASP A 81 -15.00 11.61 4.00
C ASP A 81 -14.93 10.14 4.44
N ALA A 82 -15.96 9.69 5.16
CA ALA A 82 -16.09 8.33 5.66
C ALA A 82 -16.58 7.30 4.61
N THR A 83 -16.95 7.71 3.40
CA THR A 83 -17.63 6.85 2.41
C THR A 83 -16.87 5.55 2.14
N ARG A 84 -15.56 5.61 1.88
CA ARG A 84 -14.73 4.42 1.61
C ARG A 84 -14.49 3.58 2.87
N VAL A 85 -14.31 4.25 4.00
CA VAL A 85 -14.15 3.62 5.32
C VAL A 85 -15.42 2.86 5.70
N SER A 86 -16.59 3.50 5.59
CA SER A 86 -17.91 2.90 5.88
C SER A 86 -18.20 1.69 4.99
N ARG A 87 -17.83 1.74 3.70
CA ARG A 87 -17.97 0.59 2.79
C ARG A 87 -17.22 -0.62 3.34
N MET A 88 -15.99 -0.45 3.78
CA MET A 88 -15.21 -1.55 4.35
C MET A 88 -15.73 -1.99 5.73
N LEU A 89 -16.12 -1.05 6.60
CA LEU A 89 -16.74 -1.36 7.89
C LEU A 89 -18.05 -2.14 7.73
N ASN A 90 -18.82 -1.91 6.65
CA ASN A 90 -20.03 -2.68 6.36
C ASN A 90 -19.73 -4.16 6.15
N LEU A 91 -18.61 -4.51 5.51
CA LEU A 91 -18.19 -5.91 5.36
C LEU A 91 -17.86 -6.54 6.73
N VAL A 92 -17.18 -5.79 7.59
CA VAL A 92 -16.89 -6.22 8.97
C VAL A 92 -18.18 -6.40 9.78
N ARG A 93 -19.11 -5.44 9.71
CA ARG A 93 -20.41 -5.49 10.37
C ARG A 93 -21.24 -6.69 9.94
N GLN A 94 -21.29 -6.99 8.65
CA GLN A 94 -22.00 -8.18 8.14
C GLN A 94 -21.45 -9.47 8.75
N ARG A 95 -20.15 -9.61 8.85
CA ARG A 95 -19.50 -10.77 9.46
C ARG A 95 -19.69 -10.84 10.97
N ALA A 96 -19.60 -9.71 11.66
CA ALA A 96 -19.81 -9.61 13.10
C ALA A 96 -21.30 -9.62 13.51
N ARG A 97 -22.22 -9.59 12.55
CA ARG A 97 -23.68 -9.43 12.78
C ARG A 97 -23.99 -8.21 13.67
N SER A 98 -23.23 -7.13 13.49
CA SER A 98 -23.35 -5.89 14.25
C SER A 98 -24.00 -4.79 13.40
N LYS A 99 -24.71 -3.87 14.06
CA LYS A 99 -25.25 -2.64 13.45
C LYS A 99 -24.55 -1.38 13.97
N LEU A 100 -23.59 -1.54 14.88
CA LEU A 100 -22.89 -0.41 15.51
C LEU A 100 -22.13 0.40 14.45
N ARG A 101 -22.18 1.73 14.60
CA ARG A 101 -21.34 2.63 13.83
C ARG A 101 -19.98 2.77 14.51
N ALA A 102 -19.02 3.37 13.82
CA ALA A 102 -17.66 3.47 14.33
C ALA A 102 -17.09 4.88 14.18
N VAL A 103 -16.27 5.27 15.15
CA VAL A 103 -15.29 6.34 14.99
C VAL A 103 -13.99 5.66 14.54
N VAL A 104 -13.45 6.13 13.42
CA VAL A 104 -12.16 5.71 12.88
C VAL A 104 -11.21 6.90 12.93
N SER A 105 -10.09 6.75 13.63
CA SER A 105 -9.02 7.74 13.67
C SER A 105 -7.74 7.15 13.11
N SER A 106 -7.18 7.78 12.09
CA SER A 106 -5.93 7.38 11.45
C SER A 106 -4.90 8.50 11.53
N THR A 107 -3.63 8.14 11.73
CA THR A 107 -2.50 9.07 11.74
C THR A 107 -1.38 8.52 10.88
N ASN A 108 -0.90 9.31 9.93
CA ASN A 108 0.27 9.01 9.11
C ASN A 108 1.52 9.68 9.68
N ASN A 109 2.67 9.01 9.61
CA ASN A 109 3.96 9.63 9.89
C ASN A 109 4.60 10.30 8.65
N PHE A 110 3.83 10.42 7.55
CA PHE A 110 4.28 10.98 6.26
C PHE A 110 3.13 11.71 5.56
N PRO A 111 3.42 12.60 4.56
CA PRO A 111 2.39 13.39 3.88
C PRO A 111 1.35 12.51 3.15
N THR A 112 0.07 12.78 3.43
CA THR A 112 -1.06 12.09 2.81
C THR A 112 -1.30 12.57 1.38
N GLY A 113 -1.65 11.68 0.45
CA GLY A 113 -2.00 12.03 -0.93
C GLY A 113 -0.82 12.32 -1.86
N ALA A 114 0.39 12.44 -1.34
CA ALA A 114 1.60 12.83 -2.09
C ALA A 114 2.25 11.70 -2.92
N GLY A 115 1.56 10.59 -3.20
CA GLY A 115 2.15 9.46 -3.97
C GLY A 115 3.04 8.53 -3.14
N LEU A 116 2.89 8.54 -1.80
CA LEU A 116 3.61 7.68 -0.85
C LEU A 116 2.77 6.48 -0.37
N ALA A 117 1.75 6.10 -1.13
CA ALA A 117 0.90 4.93 -0.87
C ALA A 117 0.14 4.96 0.48
N SER A 118 -0.24 6.15 0.99
CA SER A 118 -0.99 6.31 2.24
C SER A 118 -2.30 5.50 2.28
N SER A 119 -2.98 5.31 1.14
CA SER A 119 -4.17 4.46 1.09
C SER A 119 -3.85 2.98 1.29
N ALA A 120 -2.62 2.52 1.00
CA ALA A 120 -2.24 1.14 1.21
C ALA A 120 -2.08 0.83 2.70
N SER A 121 -1.27 1.61 3.42
CA SER A 121 -1.11 1.46 4.87
C SER A 121 -2.42 1.75 5.63
N GLY A 122 -3.16 2.81 5.24
CA GLY A 122 -4.40 3.21 5.91
C GLY A 122 -5.48 2.12 5.88
N PHE A 123 -5.77 1.54 4.70
CA PHE A 123 -6.76 0.47 4.60
C PHE A 123 -6.29 -0.88 5.14
N ALA A 124 -4.99 -1.15 5.16
CA ALA A 124 -4.45 -2.33 5.83
C ALA A 124 -4.58 -2.19 7.36
N ALA A 125 -4.21 -1.05 7.94
CA ALA A 125 -4.38 -0.78 9.36
C ALA A 125 -5.87 -0.80 9.76
N LEU A 126 -6.76 -0.22 8.92
CA LEU A 126 -8.21 -0.27 9.14
C LEU A 126 -8.74 -1.71 9.14
N ALA A 127 -8.27 -2.58 8.23
CA ALA A 127 -8.70 -3.98 8.19
C ALA A 127 -8.38 -4.71 9.49
N VAL A 128 -7.16 -4.53 10.00
CA VAL A 128 -6.70 -5.18 11.24
C VAL A 128 -7.42 -4.59 12.46
N ALA A 129 -7.53 -3.25 12.55
CA ALA A 129 -8.19 -2.60 13.69
C ALA A 129 -9.70 -2.89 13.73
N ALA A 130 -10.40 -2.82 12.58
CA ALA A 130 -11.83 -3.04 12.53
C ALA A 130 -12.22 -4.49 12.85
N THR A 131 -11.47 -5.48 12.35
CA THR A 131 -11.70 -6.88 12.69
C THR A 131 -11.38 -7.16 14.15
N GLY A 132 -10.30 -6.58 14.70
CA GLY A 132 -9.95 -6.67 16.11
C GLY A 132 -11.04 -6.08 17.01
N ALA A 133 -11.52 -4.86 16.73
CA ALA A 133 -12.59 -4.21 17.47
C ALA A 133 -13.94 -4.97 17.35
N ALA A 134 -14.17 -5.67 16.24
CA ALA A 134 -15.37 -6.50 16.05
C ALA A 134 -15.25 -7.92 16.66
N GLY A 135 -14.11 -8.28 17.27
CA GLY A 135 -13.86 -9.60 17.83
C GLY A 135 -13.75 -10.72 16.77
N LEU A 136 -13.46 -10.37 15.52
CA LEU A 136 -13.30 -11.32 14.42
C LEU A 136 -11.87 -11.86 14.38
N LEU A 137 -11.74 -13.17 14.26
CA LEU A 137 -10.45 -13.86 14.09
C LEU A 137 -10.21 -14.10 12.60
N TYR A 138 -9.50 -13.19 11.94
CA TYR A 138 -9.13 -13.29 10.53
C TYR A 138 -7.66 -13.66 10.38
N GLY A 139 -7.36 -14.59 9.47
CA GLY A 139 -6.00 -14.84 9.01
C GLY A 139 -5.52 -13.75 8.03
N LYS A 140 -4.23 -13.77 7.71
CA LYS A 140 -3.63 -12.78 6.79
C LYS A 140 -4.33 -12.75 5.42
N ARG A 141 -4.77 -13.89 4.90
CA ARG A 141 -5.50 -13.97 3.62
C ARG A 141 -6.82 -13.20 3.67
N GLU A 142 -7.63 -13.44 4.69
CA GLU A 142 -8.93 -12.75 4.84
C GLU A 142 -8.74 -11.25 5.09
N LEU A 143 -7.74 -10.87 5.89
CA LEU A 143 -7.37 -9.47 6.09
C LEU A 143 -6.91 -8.81 4.78
N SER A 144 -6.16 -9.52 3.94
CA SER A 144 -5.71 -9.04 2.63
C SER A 144 -6.90 -8.81 1.69
N ILE A 145 -7.85 -9.74 1.62
CA ILE A 145 -9.09 -9.59 0.85
C ILE A 145 -9.88 -8.37 1.37
N LEU A 146 -10.03 -8.23 2.68
CA LEU A 146 -10.74 -7.11 3.29
C LEU A 146 -10.05 -5.77 2.98
N ALA A 147 -8.72 -5.69 3.15
CA ALA A 147 -7.94 -4.50 2.85
C ALA A 147 -8.04 -4.07 1.38
N ARG A 148 -8.06 -5.05 0.45
CA ARG A 148 -8.27 -4.83 -0.99
C ARG A 148 -9.56 -4.08 -1.27
N HIS A 149 -10.67 -4.40 -0.59
CA HIS A 149 -11.94 -3.71 -0.78
C HIS A 149 -11.84 -2.21 -0.49
N GLY A 150 -10.99 -1.82 0.45
CA GLY A 150 -10.70 -0.40 0.72
C GLY A 150 -9.76 0.22 -0.31
N SER A 151 -8.67 -0.47 -0.63
CA SER A 151 -7.67 -0.07 -1.64
C SER A 151 -6.96 -1.31 -2.17
N GLY A 152 -6.90 -1.48 -3.50
CA GLY A 152 -6.26 -2.67 -4.09
C GLY A 152 -4.82 -2.88 -3.62
N SER A 153 -4.02 -1.80 -3.48
CA SER A 153 -2.66 -1.88 -2.96
C SER A 153 -2.56 -2.25 -1.49
N ALA A 154 -3.64 -2.04 -0.69
CA ALA A 154 -3.64 -2.32 0.74
C ALA A 154 -3.56 -3.82 1.04
N ALA A 155 -3.99 -4.68 0.11
CA ALA A 155 -3.85 -6.13 0.25
C ALA A 155 -2.41 -6.55 0.56
N ARG A 156 -1.41 -5.89 -0.07
CA ARG A 156 0.01 -6.19 0.14
C ARG A 156 0.56 -5.65 1.45
N SER A 157 0.03 -4.53 1.97
CA SER A 157 0.46 -3.95 3.27
C SER A 157 0.04 -4.79 4.50
N ILE A 158 -0.75 -5.85 4.31
CA ILE A 158 -0.99 -6.87 5.35
C ILE A 158 0.29 -7.69 5.61
N PHE A 159 1.17 -7.77 4.61
CA PHE A 159 2.42 -8.54 4.66
C PHE A 159 3.63 -7.61 4.77
N GLY A 160 4.70 -8.10 5.36
CA GLY A 160 6.02 -7.46 5.40
C GLY A 160 6.89 -7.88 4.23
N GLY A 161 8.11 -7.36 4.19
CA GLY A 161 9.11 -7.76 3.21
C GLY A 161 8.62 -7.61 1.77
N TYR A 162 8.71 -8.71 1.02
CA TYR A 162 8.27 -8.81 -0.37
C TYR A 162 6.90 -9.50 -0.41
N ALA A 163 5.91 -8.85 -1.02
CA ALA A 163 4.55 -9.37 -1.10
C ALA A 163 4.00 -9.34 -2.53
N GLU A 164 3.37 -10.43 -2.94
CA GLU A 164 2.66 -10.56 -4.22
C GLU A 164 1.16 -10.49 -4.03
N MET A 165 0.48 -9.72 -4.85
CA MET A 165 -0.97 -9.64 -4.98
C MET A 165 -1.41 -10.41 -6.21
N HIS A 166 -2.25 -11.43 -6.03
CA HIS A 166 -2.87 -12.17 -7.12
C HIS A 166 -4.09 -11.40 -7.66
N ALA A 167 -4.19 -11.30 -8.98
CA ALA A 167 -5.40 -10.75 -9.61
C ALA A 167 -6.62 -11.62 -9.33
N GLY A 168 -6.43 -12.94 -9.23
CA GLY A 168 -7.48 -13.92 -9.12
C GLY A 168 -8.26 -14.10 -10.42
N LEU A 169 -9.11 -15.12 -10.47
CA LEU A 169 -9.97 -15.46 -11.60
C LEU A 169 -11.46 -15.39 -11.22
N GLU A 170 -11.76 -15.64 -9.94
CA GLU A 170 -13.12 -15.67 -9.43
C GLU A 170 -13.80 -14.29 -9.53
N ALA A 171 -15.07 -14.29 -9.96
CA ALA A 171 -15.85 -13.07 -10.11
C ALA A 171 -16.12 -12.35 -8.78
N ASN A 172 -16.21 -13.11 -7.68
CA ASN A 172 -16.40 -12.57 -6.33
C ASN A 172 -15.09 -12.09 -5.67
N GLY A 173 -13.93 -12.33 -6.33
CA GLY A 173 -12.61 -11.94 -5.85
C GLY A 173 -12.12 -12.69 -4.62
N SER A 174 -12.65 -13.88 -4.31
CA SER A 174 -12.24 -14.70 -3.16
C SER A 174 -10.82 -15.25 -3.28
N ASP A 175 -10.29 -15.30 -4.49
CA ASP A 175 -8.92 -15.73 -4.86
C ASP A 175 -8.00 -14.53 -5.19
N SER A 176 -8.49 -13.29 -5.03
CA SER A 176 -7.70 -12.07 -5.22
C SER A 176 -7.24 -11.54 -3.86
N TYR A 177 -6.05 -11.90 -3.44
CA TYR A 177 -5.40 -11.57 -2.17
C TYR A 177 -3.90 -11.47 -2.35
N ALA A 178 -3.20 -10.95 -1.34
CA ALA A 178 -1.75 -10.96 -1.33
C ALA A 178 -1.19 -12.07 -0.46
N GLU A 179 0.07 -12.44 -0.72
CA GLU A 179 0.86 -13.35 0.10
C GLU A 179 2.32 -12.87 0.20
N GLU A 180 3.02 -13.34 1.22
CA GLU A 180 4.43 -13.05 1.41
C GLU A 180 5.28 -13.95 0.52
N LEU A 181 6.22 -13.35 -0.23
CA LEU A 181 7.20 -14.08 -1.03
C LEU A 181 8.49 -14.31 -0.25
N LEU A 182 8.95 -13.28 0.48
CA LEU A 182 10.20 -13.32 1.24
C LEU A 182 10.15 -12.24 2.33
N THR A 183 10.76 -12.52 3.49
CA THR A 183 10.86 -11.52 4.55
C THR A 183 11.97 -10.51 4.26
N GLY A 184 11.92 -9.34 4.92
CA GLY A 184 12.99 -8.35 4.83
C GLY A 184 14.29 -8.82 5.48
N ASP A 185 14.21 -9.71 6.47
CA ASP A 185 15.37 -10.31 7.14
C ASP A 185 16.09 -11.33 6.24
N ASP A 186 15.33 -12.08 5.43
CA ASP A 186 15.90 -13.06 4.50
C ASP A 186 16.68 -12.40 3.35
N TRP A 187 16.26 -11.21 2.94
CA TRP A 187 16.93 -10.43 1.91
C TRP A 187 16.73 -8.92 2.13
N PRO A 188 17.65 -8.27 2.85
CA PRO A 188 17.57 -6.83 3.12
C PRO A 188 17.71 -5.99 1.86
N LEU A 189 16.84 -4.98 1.74
CA LEU A 189 16.86 -3.97 0.69
C LEU A 189 16.64 -2.61 1.34
N SER A 190 17.28 -1.57 0.81
CA SER A 190 17.01 -0.18 1.15
C SER A 190 16.27 0.54 0.04
N VAL A 191 15.35 1.40 0.44
CA VAL A 191 14.59 2.28 -0.45
C VAL A 191 14.82 3.71 -0.01
N VAL A 192 15.40 4.51 -0.90
CA VAL A 192 15.64 5.94 -0.67
C VAL A 192 14.57 6.71 -1.43
N VAL A 193 13.69 7.40 -0.71
CA VAL A 193 12.54 8.10 -1.25
C VAL A 193 12.87 9.59 -1.40
N ALA A 194 12.93 10.08 -2.63
CA ALA A 194 13.02 11.51 -2.92
C ALA A 194 11.63 12.12 -2.99
N ILE A 195 11.32 13.05 -2.09
CA ILE A 195 10.06 13.79 -2.03
C ILE A 195 10.22 15.09 -2.79
N THR A 196 9.56 15.18 -3.94
CA THR A 196 9.63 16.32 -4.87
C THR A 196 8.38 17.19 -4.86
N GLU A 197 7.35 16.79 -4.10
CA GLU A 197 6.09 17.50 -3.95
C GLU A 197 5.39 17.06 -2.67
N HIS A 198 4.83 18.00 -1.91
CA HIS A 198 4.06 17.71 -0.69
C HIS A 198 2.54 17.76 -0.91
N GLY A 199 2.10 18.32 -2.04
CA GLY A 199 0.69 18.49 -2.38
C GLY A 199 -0.01 17.19 -2.79
N GLU A 200 -1.32 17.22 -2.74
CA GLU A 200 -2.14 16.16 -3.32
C GLU A 200 -2.00 16.14 -4.84
N LYS A 201 -1.88 14.96 -5.41
CA LYS A 201 -1.82 14.80 -6.86
C LYS A 201 -3.14 15.22 -7.52
N PRO A 202 -3.10 15.84 -8.70
CA PRO A 202 -4.28 16.40 -9.37
C PRO A 202 -5.31 15.32 -9.75
N ILE A 203 -4.86 14.10 -10.07
CA ILE A 203 -5.71 12.98 -10.45
C ILE A 203 -5.40 11.79 -9.55
N ASN A 204 -6.43 11.28 -8.84
CA ASN A 204 -6.24 10.11 -8.00
C ASN A 204 -6.12 8.83 -8.86
N SER A 205 -5.47 7.79 -8.30
CA SER A 205 -5.17 6.56 -9.04
C SER A 205 -6.42 5.81 -9.51
N THR A 206 -7.55 5.92 -8.79
CA THR A 206 -8.79 5.23 -9.19
C THR A 206 -9.36 5.79 -10.48
N ILE A 207 -9.40 7.12 -10.59
CA ILE A 207 -9.81 7.80 -11.83
C ILE A 207 -8.81 7.49 -12.94
N GLY A 208 -7.51 7.65 -12.68
CA GLY A 208 -6.46 7.39 -13.66
C GLY A 208 -6.48 5.96 -14.21
N MET A 209 -6.75 4.95 -13.39
CA MET A 209 -6.90 3.55 -13.83
C MET A 209 -8.09 3.38 -14.77
N GLY A 210 -9.23 4.02 -14.47
CA GLY A 210 -10.42 3.96 -15.32
C GLY A 210 -10.16 4.59 -16.69
N GLU A 211 -9.64 5.83 -16.71
CA GLU A 211 -9.32 6.56 -17.94
C GLU A 211 -8.28 5.81 -18.80
N SER A 212 -7.26 5.23 -18.17
CA SER A 212 -6.25 4.44 -18.87
C SER A 212 -6.84 3.20 -19.54
N ALA A 213 -7.73 2.50 -18.86
CA ALA A 213 -8.36 1.30 -19.39
C ALA A 213 -9.22 1.58 -20.62
N ILE A 214 -9.82 2.78 -20.70
CA ILE A 214 -10.69 3.19 -21.80
C ILE A 214 -9.91 3.79 -22.96
N SER A 215 -8.86 4.57 -22.69
CA SER A 215 -8.31 5.49 -23.71
C SER A 215 -6.84 5.25 -24.08
N SER A 216 -6.05 4.56 -23.23
CA SER A 216 -4.65 4.30 -23.56
C SER A 216 -4.51 3.15 -24.56
N PRO A 217 -3.85 3.36 -25.71
CA PRO A 217 -3.62 2.30 -26.70
C PRO A 217 -2.69 1.19 -26.16
N PHE A 218 -1.99 1.42 -25.05
CA PHE A 218 -1.06 0.46 -24.43
C PHE A 218 -1.71 -0.40 -23.35
N TYR A 219 -2.99 -0.17 -23.01
CA TYR A 219 -3.62 -0.88 -21.91
C TYR A 219 -3.74 -2.40 -22.15
N ALA A 220 -4.10 -2.82 -23.35
CA ALA A 220 -4.17 -4.24 -23.70
C ALA A 220 -2.80 -4.92 -23.52
N ALA A 221 -1.73 -4.34 -24.08
CA ALA A 221 -0.38 -4.85 -23.95
C ALA A 221 0.11 -4.86 -22.49
N TRP A 222 -0.31 -3.89 -21.69
CA TRP A 222 -0.05 -3.87 -20.25
C TRP A 222 -0.64 -5.09 -19.55
N VAL A 223 -1.90 -5.41 -19.82
CA VAL A 223 -2.58 -6.57 -19.22
C VAL A 223 -1.95 -7.89 -19.71
N ASP A 224 -1.74 -8.03 -21.02
CA ASP A 224 -1.25 -9.26 -21.65
C ASP A 224 0.16 -9.63 -21.21
N THR A 225 1.01 -8.64 -20.91
CA THR A 225 2.40 -8.89 -20.51
C THR A 225 2.61 -8.99 -18.99
N ALA A 226 1.62 -8.68 -18.20
CA ALA A 226 1.73 -8.62 -16.72
C ALA A 226 2.13 -9.98 -16.10
N GLY A 227 1.62 -11.07 -16.62
CA GLY A 227 1.96 -12.42 -16.14
C GLY A 227 3.45 -12.74 -16.25
N ARG A 228 4.11 -12.29 -17.33
CA ARG A 228 5.55 -12.45 -17.52
C ARG A 228 6.34 -11.58 -16.53
N ASP A 229 5.95 -10.30 -16.38
CA ASP A 229 6.62 -9.39 -15.44
C ASP A 229 6.58 -9.93 -14.00
N LEU A 230 5.44 -10.54 -13.59
CA LEU A 230 5.30 -11.18 -12.28
C LEU A 230 6.20 -12.40 -12.13
N ALA A 231 6.22 -13.28 -13.13
CA ALA A 231 7.05 -14.49 -13.12
C ALA A 231 8.55 -14.15 -13.04
N ASP A 232 9.00 -13.19 -13.86
CA ASP A 232 10.38 -12.74 -13.90
C ASP A 232 10.80 -12.09 -12.57
N MET A 233 9.94 -11.21 -11.98
CA MET A 233 10.22 -10.57 -10.70
C MET A 233 10.26 -11.60 -9.56
N ARG A 234 9.33 -12.57 -9.53
CA ARG A 234 9.31 -13.64 -8.53
C ARG A 234 10.59 -14.50 -8.63
N ALA A 235 11.06 -14.79 -9.85
CA ALA A 235 12.32 -15.50 -10.05
C ALA A 235 13.52 -14.69 -9.53
N ALA A 236 13.58 -13.38 -9.79
CA ALA A 236 14.62 -12.50 -9.28
C ALA A 236 14.64 -12.44 -7.75
N ILE A 237 13.47 -12.33 -7.09
CA ILE A 237 13.34 -12.33 -5.63
C ILE A 237 13.81 -13.66 -5.05
N ASN A 238 13.37 -14.79 -5.59
CA ASN A 238 13.75 -16.11 -5.11
C ASN A 238 15.26 -16.38 -5.26
N ALA A 239 15.87 -15.86 -6.33
CA ALA A 239 17.31 -15.96 -6.56
C ALA A 239 18.12 -14.90 -5.78
N ARG A 240 17.47 -13.93 -5.13
CA ARG A 240 18.10 -12.74 -4.51
C ARG A 240 19.00 -11.99 -5.50
N ASP A 241 18.60 -11.94 -6.76
CA ASP A 241 19.30 -11.24 -7.84
C ASP A 241 18.87 -9.77 -7.85
N PHE A 242 19.66 -8.91 -7.17
CA PHE A 242 19.36 -7.49 -7.05
C PHE A 242 19.41 -6.76 -8.39
N THR A 243 20.35 -7.09 -9.24
CA THR A 243 20.48 -6.49 -10.59
C THR A 243 19.21 -6.73 -11.39
N ARG A 244 18.79 -7.99 -11.49
CA ARG A 244 17.59 -8.35 -12.21
C ARG A 244 16.33 -7.77 -11.60
N LEU A 245 16.19 -7.78 -10.27
CA LEU A 245 15.07 -7.12 -9.56
C LEU A 245 14.99 -5.64 -9.92
N GLY A 246 16.12 -4.93 -9.86
CA GLY A 246 16.20 -3.50 -10.13
C GLY A 246 15.87 -3.16 -11.57
N GLU A 247 16.43 -3.88 -12.54
CA GLU A 247 16.14 -3.71 -13.96
C GLU A 247 14.65 -3.92 -14.26
N LEU A 248 14.06 -4.98 -13.71
CA LEU A 248 12.63 -5.28 -13.88
C LEU A 248 11.74 -4.21 -13.23
N ALA A 249 12.08 -3.73 -12.04
CA ALA A 249 11.33 -2.69 -11.35
C ALA A 249 11.35 -1.37 -12.13
N GLU A 250 12.52 -0.97 -12.64
CA GLU A 250 12.69 0.23 -13.46
C GLU A 250 11.93 0.10 -14.80
N TYR A 251 12.07 -1.04 -15.48
CA TYR A 251 11.33 -1.34 -16.71
C TYR A 251 9.81 -1.29 -16.49
N ASN A 252 9.29 -1.97 -15.47
CA ASN A 252 7.86 -2.01 -15.19
C ASN A 252 7.30 -0.64 -14.77
N CYS A 253 8.11 0.17 -14.05
CA CYS A 253 7.81 1.55 -13.75
C CYS A 253 7.64 2.38 -15.02
N LEU A 254 8.62 2.35 -15.94
CA LEU A 254 8.58 3.10 -17.20
C LEU A 254 7.44 2.64 -18.11
N LYS A 255 7.16 1.33 -18.15
CA LYS A 255 6.02 0.76 -18.87
C LYS A 255 4.67 1.30 -18.36
N LEU A 256 4.48 1.38 -17.03
CA LEU A 256 3.29 2.01 -16.46
C LEU A 256 3.17 3.48 -16.84
N HIS A 257 4.27 4.25 -16.74
CA HIS A 257 4.22 5.67 -17.07
C HIS A 257 3.99 5.93 -18.57
N ALA A 258 4.53 5.09 -19.47
CA ALA A 258 4.21 5.15 -20.89
C ALA A 258 2.70 4.97 -21.16
N LEU A 259 2.07 4.01 -20.45
CA LEU A 259 0.63 3.81 -20.50
C LEU A 259 -0.14 5.04 -19.98
N MET A 260 0.28 5.63 -18.87
CA MET A 260 -0.36 6.80 -18.27
C MET A 260 -0.19 8.04 -19.16
N LEU A 261 0.99 8.28 -19.74
CA LEU A 261 1.28 9.39 -20.64
C LEU A 261 0.42 9.34 -21.93
N SER A 262 0.03 8.13 -22.38
CA SER A 262 -0.81 7.93 -23.56
C SER A 262 -2.32 7.89 -23.26
N THR A 263 -2.73 8.03 -22.00
CA THR A 263 -4.13 8.17 -21.59
C THR A 263 -4.72 9.48 -22.12
N ARG A 264 -6.03 9.56 -22.32
CA ARG A 264 -6.72 10.77 -22.77
C ARG A 264 -7.79 11.20 -21.76
N PRO A 265 -7.59 12.34 -21.04
CA PRO A 265 -6.40 13.22 -21.09
C PRO A 265 -5.15 12.54 -20.52
N ALA A 266 -3.96 13.00 -20.94
CA ALA A 266 -2.69 12.43 -20.50
C ALA A 266 -2.49 12.55 -18.97
N LEU A 267 -2.02 11.47 -18.36
CA LEU A 267 -1.70 11.44 -16.93
C LEU A 267 -0.19 11.66 -16.75
N ILE A 268 0.20 12.87 -16.43
CA ILE A 268 1.59 13.28 -16.21
C ILE A 268 1.77 13.49 -14.72
N TYR A 269 2.47 12.57 -14.05
CA TYR A 269 2.76 12.66 -12.61
C TYR A 269 4.17 13.18 -12.33
N TRP A 270 5.07 13.11 -13.32
CA TRP A 270 6.45 13.54 -13.16
C TRP A 270 6.58 15.07 -13.21
N ASN A 271 7.39 15.61 -12.32
CA ASN A 271 7.88 16.99 -12.39
C ASN A 271 9.36 17.01 -12.80
N ALA A 272 9.95 18.21 -12.91
CA ALA A 272 11.35 18.36 -13.31
C ALA A 272 12.31 17.63 -12.36
N ALA A 273 12.08 17.71 -11.04
CA ALA A 273 12.91 17.04 -10.04
C ALA A 273 12.80 15.52 -10.13
N THR A 274 11.61 14.98 -10.47
CA THR A 274 11.42 13.53 -10.72
C THR A 274 12.35 13.06 -11.85
N VAL A 275 12.38 13.79 -12.97
CA VAL A 275 13.22 13.45 -14.13
C VAL A 275 14.70 13.59 -13.80
N ALA A 276 15.08 14.67 -13.10
CA ALA A 276 16.46 14.88 -12.64
C ALA A 276 16.91 13.72 -11.72
N ALA A 277 16.04 13.27 -10.81
CA ALA A 277 16.34 12.14 -9.93
C ALA A 277 16.50 10.81 -10.69
N MET A 278 15.73 10.58 -11.77
CA MET A 278 15.95 9.41 -12.64
C MET A 278 17.36 9.44 -13.28
N HIS A 279 17.78 10.61 -13.77
CA HIS A 279 19.10 10.77 -14.36
C HIS A 279 20.21 10.59 -13.31
N ALA A 280 20.06 11.12 -12.10
CA ALA A 280 21.02 10.95 -11.02
C ALA A 280 21.19 9.46 -10.64
N VAL A 281 20.10 8.71 -10.49
CA VAL A 281 20.15 7.26 -10.22
C VAL A 281 20.88 6.51 -11.33
N ARG A 282 20.59 6.86 -12.60
CA ARG A 282 21.28 6.25 -13.76
C ARG A 282 22.75 6.62 -13.84
N GLY A 283 23.11 7.84 -13.43
CA GLY A 283 24.50 8.29 -13.32
C GLY A 283 25.27 7.48 -12.29
N LEU A 284 24.73 7.37 -11.05
CA LEU A 284 25.32 6.54 -10.00
C LEU A 284 25.54 5.10 -10.47
N ARG A 285 24.58 4.52 -11.20
CA ARG A 285 24.73 3.17 -11.75
C ARG A 285 25.82 3.09 -12.82
N ALA A 286 25.96 4.10 -13.66
CA ALA A 286 27.04 4.15 -14.66
C ALA A 286 28.43 4.26 -13.99
N ASP A 287 28.49 4.89 -12.82
CA ASP A 287 29.71 4.98 -11.99
C ASP A 287 29.98 3.71 -11.15
N GLY A 288 29.16 2.67 -11.34
CA GLY A 288 29.37 1.34 -10.73
C GLY A 288 28.57 1.07 -9.45
N LEU A 289 27.73 2.00 -8.97
CA LEU A 289 26.87 1.77 -7.82
C LEU A 289 25.59 1.02 -8.24
N PRO A 290 25.28 -0.18 -7.71
CA PRO A 290 24.07 -0.91 -8.08
C PRO A 290 22.85 -0.22 -7.47
N VAL A 291 22.18 0.62 -8.25
CA VAL A 291 20.99 1.39 -7.85
C VAL A 291 20.00 1.49 -9.01
N TYR A 292 18.71 1.36 -8.70
CA TYR A 292 17.62 1.41 -9.67
C TYR A 292 16.49 2.27 -9.13
N PHE A 293 15.55 2.70 -9.96
CA PHE A 293 14.42 3.48 -9.46
C PHE A 293 13.07 2.84 -9.77
N THR A 294 12.08 3.22 -8.99
CA THR A 294 10.67 2.99 -9.28
C THR A 294 9.86 4.21 -8.86
N ILE A 295 8.75 4.47 -9.58
CA ILE A 295 7.84 5.60 -9.34
C ILE A 295 6.42 5.06 -9.46
N ASP A 296 5.56 5.39 -8.50
CA ASP A 296 4.14 5.07 -8.55
C ASP A 296 3.36 6.19 -9.25
N ALA A 297 2.04 6.19 -9.20
CA ALA A 297 1.21 7.28 -9.72
C ALA A 297 1.33 8.53 -8.82
N GLY A 298 2.43 9.24 -8.96
CA GLY A 298 2.84 10.43 -8.24
C GLY A 298 4.24 10.85 -8.65
N PRO A 299 4.76 12.01 -8.17
CA PRO A 299 6.06 12.54 -8.58
C PRO A 299 7.25 11.98 -7.81
N GLN A 300 7.00 11.25 -6.69
CA GLN A 300 8.05 10.82 -5.79
C GLN A 300 8.85 9.65 -6.38
N LEU A 301 10.17 9.80 -6.50
CA LEU A 301 11.06 8.71 -6.90
C LEU A 301 11.47 7.87 -5.69
N LYS A 302 11.55 6.58 -5.87
CA LYS A 302 12.07 5.62 -4.90
C LYS A 302 13.27 4.92 -5.52
N ALA A 303 14.47 5.19 -5.00
CA ALA A 303 15.69 4.50 -5.41
C ALA A 303 15.84 3.21 -4.60
N LEU A 304 16.00 2.10 -5.31
CA LEU A 304 16.24 0.77 -4.75
C LEU A 304 17.75 0.55 -4.71
N CYS A 305 18.31 0.21 -3.57
CA CYS A 305 19.73 -0.05 -3.39
C CYS A 305 19.99 -1.07 -2.29
N LEU A 306 21.21 -1.59 -2.22
CA LEU A 306 21.63 -2.40 -1.09
C LEU A 306 21.82 -1.52 0.15
N PRO A 307 21.67 -2.07 1.37
CA PRO A 307 21.73 -1.27 2.59
C PRO A 307 23.01 -0.44 2.76
N GLY A 308 24.16 -0.96 2.35
CA GLY A 308 25.45 -0.25 2.41
C GLY A 308 25.54 0.99 1.50
N ASP A 309 24.75 1.03 0.43
CA ASP A 309 24.80 2.07 -0.58
C ASP A 309 23.80 3.22 -0.30
N ALA A 310 22.85 2.99 0.59
CA ALA A 310 21.76 3.94 0.87
C ALA A 310 22.24 5.35 1.27
N PRO A 311 23.31 5.54 2.07
CA PRO A 311 23.80 6.88 2.40
C PRO A 311 24.30 7.66 1.17
N VAL A 312 24.99 6.99 0.24
CA VAL A 312 25.48 7.61 -1.00
C VAL A 312 24.32 8.03 -1.90
N VAL A 313 23.33 7.14 -2.08
CA VAL A 313 22.12 7.41 -2.85
C VAL A 313 21.33 8.57 -2.23
N LYS A 314 21.20 8.58 -0.88
CA LYS A 314 20.53 9.67 -0.16
C LYS A 314 21.19 11.03 -0.43
N ALA A 315 22.53 11.12 -0.31
CA ALA A 315 23.26 12.34 -0.55
C ALA A 315 23.04 12.85 -1.99
N ALA A 316 23.19 11.97 -2.99
CA ALA A 316 23.01 12.33 -4.39
C ALA A 316 21.58 12.81 -4.70
N LEU A 317 20.56 12.22 -4.11
CA LEU A 317 19.18 12.65 -4.31
C LEU A 317 18.84 13.94 -3.56
N ALA A 318 19.48 14.21 -2.42
CA ALA A 318 19.25 15.43 -1.65
C ALA A 318 19.82 16.69 -2.34
N ASP A 319 20.83 16.54 -3.17
CA ASP A 319 21.47 17.64 -3.92
C ASP A 319 20.66 18.07 -5.16
N ILE A 320 19.58 17.37 -5.50
CA ILE A 320 18.79 17.67 -6.71
C ILE A 320 17.85 18.86 -6.44
N PRO A 321 17.92 19.93 -7.25
CA PRO A 321 16.99 21.05 -7.15
C PRO A 321 15.52 20.59 -7.28
N GLY A 322 14.68 20.97 -6.31
CA GLY A 322 13.28 20.58 -6.25
C GLY A 322 13.01 19.26 -5.53
N VAL A 323 14.04 18.60 -4.99
CA VAL A 323 13.85 17.58 -3.94
C VAL A 323 13.79 18.29 -2.59
N HIS A 324 12.67 18.15 -1.90
CA HIS A 324 12.41 18.85 -0.63
C HIS A 324 12.85 18.06 0.58
N GLU A 325 12.77 16.73 0.49
CA GLU A 325 13.12 15.81 1.57
C GLU A 325 13.56 14.46 0.99
N VAL A 326 14.51 13.79 1.65
CA VAL A 326 14.93 12.44 1.31
C VAL A 326 14.80 11.54 2.54
N ARG A 327 13.96 10.51 2.43
CA ARG A 327 13.78 9.49 3.49
C ARG A 327 14.44 8.18 3.08
N MET A 328 15.16 7.58 4.02
CA MET A 328 15.63 6.19 3.87
C MET A 328 14.66 5.26 4.60
N SER A 329 14.42 4.11 4.01
CA SER A 329 13.64 3.03 4.58
C SER A 329 14.33 1.70 4.33
N THR A 330 14.22 0.80 5.27
CA THR A 330 14.46 -0.62 5.07
C THR A 330 13.13 -1.32 4.79
N LEU A 331 13.15 -2.66 4.67
CA LEU A 331 11.91 -3.41 4.55
C LEU A 331 11.25 -3.58 5.91
N GLY A 332 9.96 -3.29 5.96
CA GLY A 332 9.16 -3.28 7.18
C GLY A 332 8.36 -4.57 7.39
N PRO A 333 7.77 -4.73 8.59
CA PRO A 333 6.87 -5.83 8.91
C PRO A 333 5.51 -5.63 8.25
N GLY A 334 4.68 -6.69 8.28
CA GLY A 334 3.27 -6.60 7.91
C GLY A 334 2.44 -5.83 8.93
N ALA A 335 1.14 -5.67 8.64
CA ALA A 335 0.21 -5.02 9.55
C ALA A 335 0.01 -5.85 10.84
N TYR A 336 -0.11 -5.16 11.98
CA TYR A 336 -0.32 -5.79 13.30
C TYR A 336 -1.14 -4.91 14.23
N ARG A 337 -1.72 -5.52 15.26
CA ARG A 337 -2.42 -4.81 16.33
C ARG A 337 -1.44 -4.11 17.26
N LEU A 338 -1.86 -2.96 17.80
CA LEU A 338 -1.09 -2.17 18.77
C LEU A 338 -1.51 -2.43 20.23
N ASP A 339 -2.55 -3.23 20.44
CA ASP A 339 -3.19 -3.56 21.72
C ASP A 339 -3.31 -5.08 21.92
#